data_6c5b9b9ee06c6f592a4874f4debdfd75
#
_entry.id   6c5b9b9ee06c6f592a4874f4debdfd75
#
_cell.length_a   1.000
_cell.length_b   1.000
_cell.length_c   1.000
_cell.angle_alpha   90.00
_cell.angle_beta   90.00
_cell.angle_gamma   90.00
#
_symmetry.space_group_name_H-M   'P 1'
#
loop_
_entity.id
_entity.type
_entity.pdbx_description
1 polymer ?
#
loop_
_entity_poly.entity_id
_entity_poly.type
_entity_poly.pdbx_seq_one_letter_code
_entity_poly.pdbx_strand_id
1 'polypeptide(L)'
;MSCDAYYCSSRYSPKRKSWKKVIHLECGHDPQDAIFEIDDGVVKEYQSFILDRLTVDTSELHKPLIKFEFSSLIQFEGEDEETYEPEVEVDLLFKLERVCNGVKECLRSWRYLKEFDVEDPEERDNLELEIEISEPFTVIFCDKNICPGCCEYRMVVEGKDFEGEFEFLRVVKPVLTALIQGYVSCDY
;
A
#
# COMPACT_ATOMS: atom_id res chain seq x y z
N MET A 1 -17.45 -21.90 4.90
CA MET A 1 -18.04 -21.36 6.14
C MET A 1 -19.44 -20.92 5.85
N SER A 2 -20.42 -21.38 6.66
CA SER A 2 -21.85 -21.24 6.40
C SER A 2 -22.32 -19.84 6.81
N CYS A 3 -22.98 -19.11 5.90
CA CYS A 3 -23.67 -17.88 6.25
C CYS A 3 -24.95 -18.23 6.98
N ASP A 4 -25.04 -17.91 8.27
CA ASP A 4 -26.26 -18.11 9.06
C ASP A 4 -27.36 -17.14 8.60
N ALA A 5 -28.45 -17.72 8.09
CA ALA A 5 -29.64 -16.99 7.70
C ALA A 5 -30.39 -16.45 8.94
N TYR A 6 -30.39 -15.13 9.11
CA TYR A 6 -31.22 -14.50 10.14
C TYR A 6 -32.69 -14.41 9.69
N TYR A 7 -33.56 -15.02 10.49
CA TYR A 7 -35.02 -15.00 10.30
C TYR A 7 -35.59 -13.58 10.48
N CYS A 8 -36.24 -13.07 9.45
CA CYS A 8 -37.13 -11.91 9.56
C CYS A 8 -38.59 -12.36 9.57
N SER A 9 -39.37 -12.00 10.60
CA SER A 9 -40.80 -12.36 10.70
C SER A 9 -41.66 -11.42 9.85
N SER A 10 -42.51 -11.96 8.98
CA SER A 10 -43.41 -11.26 8.05
C SER A 10 -44.72 -10.86 8.69
N ARG A 11 -45.10 -9.58 8.57
CA ARG A 11 -46.52 -9.15 8.54
C ARG A 11 -46.77 -8.39 7.23
N TYR A 12 -47.84 -8.76 6.55
CA TYR A 12 -48.27 -8.22 5.26
C TYR A 12 -48.42 -6.69 5.31
N SER A 13 -47.51 -5.97 4.62
CA SER A 13 -47.61 -4.55 4.30
C SER A 13 -46.93 -4.34 2.94
N PRO A 14 -47.30 -3.34 2.12
CA PRO A 14 -46.72 -3.17 0.79
C PRO A 14 -45.20 -3.16 0.88
N LYS A 15 -44.57 -4.05 0.11
CA LYS A 15 -43.12 -4.36 0.14
C LYS A 15 -42.26 -3.10 0.14
N ARG A 16 -41.93 -2.60 1.30
CA ARG A 16 -40.81 -1.64 1.46
C ARG A 16 -39.56 -2.48 1.42
N LYS A 17 -38.69 -2.25 0.40
CA LYS A 17 -37.34 -2.79 0.42
C LYS A 17 -36.68 -2.36 1.71
N SER A 18 -36.38 -3.31 2.60
CA SER A 18 -35.59 -3.01 3.79
C SER A 18 -34.12 -3.24 3.45
N TRP A 19 -33.29 -2.33 3.89
CA TRP A 19 -31.85 -2.39 3.68
C TRP A 19 -31.16 -2.68 5.00
N LYS A 20 -30.29 -3.67 5.02
CA LYS A 20 -29.43 -3.99 6.17
C LYS A 20 -28.03 -3.51 5.88
N LYS A 21 -27.46 -2.72 6.79
CA LYS A 21 -26.04 -2.32 6.74
C LYS A 21 -25.17 -3.54 7.06
N VAL A 22 -24.15 -3.78 6.26
CA VAL A 22 -23.13 -4.80 6.46
C VAL A 22 -21.76 -4.16 6.49
N ILE A 23 -20.86 -4.79 7.26
CA ILE A 23 -19.46 -4.40 7.37
C ILE A 23 -18.65 -5.69 7.30
N HIS A 24 -17.64 -5.72 6.41
CA HIS A 24 -16.69 -6.81 6.23
C HIS A 24 -15.27 -6.28 6.37
N LEU A 25 -14.40 -7.11 6.91
CA LEU A 25 -12.95 -6.89 6.91
C LEU A 25 -12.32 -7.94 6.02
N GLU A 26 -11.58 -7.49 5.02
CA GLU A 26 -10.73 -8.33 4.17
C GLU A 26 -9.28 -8.03 4.47
N CYS A 27 -8.46 -9.09 4.47
CA CYS A 27 -7.01 -9.00 4.65
C CYS A 27 -6.31 -9.43 3.38
N GLY A 28 -5.16 -8.87 3.13
CA GLY A 28 -4.25 -9.32 2.09
C GLY A 28 -3.91 -10.80 2.25
N HIS A 29 -3.65 -11.47 1.13
CA HIS A 29 -3.47 -12.92 1.10
C HIS A 29 -2.18 -13.37 0.43
N ASP A 30 -1.37 -12.41 -0.02
CA ASP A 30 -0.11 -12.69 -0.72
C ASP A 30 0.96 -11.63 -0.38
N PRO A 31 1.30 -11.43 0.92
CA PRO A 31 2.30 -10.47 1.32
C PRO A 31 3.69 -10.89 0.83
N GLN A 32 4.39 -9.98 0.15
CA GLN A 32 5.73 -10.18 -0.39
C GLN A 32 6.62 -9.01 0.01
N ASP A 33 7.78 -9.32 0.54
CA ASP A 33 8.80 -8.31 0.77
C ASP A 33 9.37 -7.81 -0.56
N ALA A 34 9.63 -6.52 -0.68
CA ALA A 34 10.39 -5.94 -1.77
C ALA A 34 11.84 -5.80 -1.33
N ILE A 35 12.74 -6.51 -2.02
CA ILE A 35 14.18 -6.41 -1.84
C ILE A 35 14.73 -5.82 -3.12
N PHE A 36 15.25 -4.59 -3.04
CA PHE A 36 15.80 -3.90 -4.19
C PHE A 36 17.16 -4.51 -4.55
N GLU A 37 17.35 -4.78 -5.82
CA GLU A 37 18.63 -5.27 -6.33
C GLU A 37 19.65 -4.12 -6.33
N ILE A 38 20.82 -4.40 -5.80
CA ILE A 38 21.96 -3.50 -5.71
C ILE A 38 23.11 -4.12 -6.50
N ASP A 39 23.85 -3.30 -7.23
CA ASP A 39 25.01 -3.72 -8.03
C ASP A 39 26.15 -2.71 -7.77
N ASP A 40 27.25 -3.18 -7.17
CA ASP A 40 28.37 -2.35 -6.71
C ASP A 40 27.92 -1.12 -5.87
N GLY A 41 27.09 -1.34 -4.85
CA GLY A 41 26.56 -0.27 -3.99
C GLY A 41 25.35 0.50 -4.58
N VAL A 42 25.13 0.44 -5.89
CA VAL A 42 24.09 1.23 -6.57
C VAL A 42 22.78 0.47 -6.69
N VAL A 43 21.69 1.07 -6.23
CA VAL A 43 20.34 0.49 -6.39
C VAL A 43 19.95 0.57 -7.86
N LYS A 44 19.53 -0.58 -8.45
CA LYS A 44 19.05 -0.61 -9.84
C LYS A 44 17.78 0.21 -10.00
N GLU A 45 17.72 1.03 -11.03
CA GLU A 45 16.55 1.84 -11.35
C GLU A 45 15.32 1.03 -11.79
N TYR A 46 14.15 1.64 -11.70
CA TYR A 46 12.86 1.15 -12.23
C TYR A 46 12.37 -0.19 -11.68
N GLN A 47 12.88 -0.62 -10.53
CA GLN A 47 12.35 -1.81 -9.88
C GLN A 47 10.95 -1.55 -9.33
N SER A 48 10.07 -2.55 -9.49
CA SER A 48 8.69 -2.47 -9.04
C SER A 48 8.23 -3.80 -8.46
N PHE A 49 7.62 -3.76 -7.27
CA PHE A 49 7.20 -4.94 -6.52
C PHE A 49 5.74 -4.83 -6.09
N ILE A 50 5.00 -5.93 -6.18
CA ILE A 50 3.68 -6.04 -5.56
C ILE A 50 3.90 -6.50 -4.12
N LEU A 51 3.58 -5.65 -3.16
CA LEU A 51 3.80 -5.90 -1.74
C LEU A 51 2.71 -6.79 -1.12
N ASP A 52 1.47 -6.59 -1.50
CA ASP A 52 0.34 -7.41 -1.05
C ASP A 52 -0.86 -7.19 -1.96
N ARG A 53 -1.81 -8.13 -1.93
CA ARG A 53 -3.03 -8.05 -2.71
C ARG A 53 -4.22 -8.60 -1.93
N LEU A 54 -5.40 -8.06 -2.19
CA LEU A 54 -6.67 -8.55 -1.67
C LEU A 54 -7.77 -8.45 -2.73
N THR A 55 -8.80 -9.26 -2.55
CA THR A 55 -9.96 -9.29 -3.47
C THR A 55 -11.20 -8.82 -2.71
N VAL A 56 -11.93 -7.89 -3.31
CA VAL A 56 -13.19 -7.39 -2.77
C VAL A 56 -14.30 -7.66 -3.77
N ASP A 57 -15.37 -8.33 -3.32
CA ASP A 57 -16.60 -8.48 -4.09
C ASP A 57 -17.69 -7.54 -3.52
N THR A 58 -18.13 -6.60 -4.35
CA THR A 58 -19.19 -5.64 -4.02
C THR A 58 -20.47 -5.86 -4.81
N SER A 59 -20.60 -6.99 -5.54
CA SER A 59 -21.72 -7.27 -6.45
C SER A 59 -23.09 -7.20 -5.77
N GLU A 60 -23.20 -7.59 -4.51
CA GLU A 60 -24.43 -7.58 -3.74
C GLU A 60 -24.61 -6.33 -2.87
N LEU A 61 -23.64 -5.43 -2.87
CA LEU A 61 -23.66 -4.25 -2.02
C LEU A 61 -24.28 -3.04 -2.73
N HIS A 62 -25.22 -2.40 -2.08
CA HIS A 62 -25.73 -1.09 -2.48
C HIS A 62 -24.95 0.00 -1.75
N LYS A 63 -24.45 0.98 -2.53
CA LYS A 63 -23.60 2.10 -2.04
C LYS A 63 -22.40 1.61 -1.23
N PRO A 64 -21.55 0.75 -1.80
CA PRO A 64 -20.35 0.31 -1.12
C PRO A 64 -19.39 1.47 -0.85
N LEU A 65 -18.64 1.35 0.24
CA LEU A 65 -17.52 2.21 0.62
C LEU A 65 -16.42 1.28 1.12
N ILE A 66 -15.20 1.49 0.65
CA ILE A 66 -14.05 0.71 1.09
C ILE A 66 -13.02 1.65 1.70
N LYS A 67 -12.61 1.33 2.93
CA LYS A 67 -11.44 1.94 3.57
C LYS A 67 -10.29 0.95 3.49
N PHE A 68 -9.22 1.34 2.81
CA PHE A 68 -7.95 0.60 2.79
C PHE A 68 -7.02 1.13 3.86
N GLU A 69 -6.27 0.22 4.44
CA GLU A 69 -5.14 0.51 5.32
C GLU A 69 -3.98 -0.39 4.91
N PHE A 70 -2.83 0.21 4.70
CA PHE A 70 -1.59 -0.49 4.39
C PHE A 70 -0.52 -0.07 5.37
N SER A 71 0.29 -1.04 5.82
CA SER A 71 1.47 -0.80 6.64
C SER A 71 2.62 -1.71 6.21
N SER A 72 3.85 -1.23 6.37
CA SER A 72 5.10 -1.96 6.14
C SER A 72 6.22 -1.36 6.97
N LEU A 73 7.40 -1.99 6.95
CA LEU A 73 8.65 -1.39 7.42
C LEU A 73 9.53 -1.10 6.20
N ILE A 74 10.08 0.11 6.14
CA ILE A 74 11.10 0.48 5.19
C ILE A 74 12.43 0.41 5.92
N GLN A 75 13.38 -0.32 5.35
CA GLN A 75 14.70 -0.53 5.93
C GLN A 75 15.76 -0.32 4.85
N PHE A 76 16.77 0.47 5.17
CA PHE A 76 17.93 0.62 4.33
C PHE A 76 19.15 0.99 5.17
N GLU A 77 20.31 0.65 4.65
CA GLU A 77 21.62 1.09 5.08
C GLU A 77 22.32 1.66 3.86
N GLY A 78 22.73 2.90 3.96
CA GLY A 78 23.35 3.65 2.89
C GLY A 78 24.50 4.48 3.42
N GLU A 79 25.51 4.68 2.57
CA GLU A 79 26.70 5.46 2.85
C GLU A 79 27.07 6.34 1.65
N ASP A 80 27.80 7.38 1.91
CA ASP A 80 28.47 8.18 0.88
C ASP A 80 29.82 8.67 1.40
N GLU A 81 30.87 8.34 0.65
CA GLU A 81 32.27 8.72 0.94
C GLU A 81 32.72 9.93 0.09
N GLU A 82 31.81 10.63 -0.58
CA GLU A 82 32.19 11.80 -1.35
C GLU A 82 32.74 12.93 -0.45
N THR A 83 33.85 13.50 -0.86
CA THR A 83 34.64 14.41 -0.01
C THR A 83 34.07 15.82 0.12
N TYR A 84 33.05 16.20 -0.63
CA TYR A 84 32.56 17.57 -0.65
C TYR A 84 31.11 17.78 -0.26
N GLU A 85 30.20 16.92 -0.65
CA GLU A 85 28.79 17.04 -0.33
C GLU A 85 28.17 15.60 -0.30
N PRO A 86 28.50 14.79 0.74
CA PRO A 86 27.94 13.44 0.82
C PRO A 86 26.43 13.49 0.98
N GLU A 87 25.73 12.69 0.17
CA GLU A 87 24.29 12.61 0.13
C GLU A 87 23.80 11.17 0.05
N VAL A 88 22.78 10.84 0.85
CA VAL A 88 22.05 9.58 0.75
C VAL A 88 20.58 9.89 0.52
N GLU A 89 20.04 9.54 -0.66
CA GLU A 89 18.62 9.71 -0.99
C GLU A 89 17.93 8.37 -1.25
N VAL A 90 16.71 8.21 -0.70
CA VAL A 90 15.80 7.12 -1.01
C VAL A 90 14.44 7.68 -1.40
N ASP A 91 14.06 7.53 -2.68
CA ASP A 91 12.75 7.90 -3.21
C ASP A 91 11.95 6.67 -3.65
N LEU A 92 10.89 6.37 -2.91
CA LEU A 92 9.97 5.27 -3.20
C LEU A 92 8.57 5.80 -3.48
N LEU A 93 7.91 5.25 -4.51
CA LEU A 93 6.52 5.55 -4.84
C LEU A 93 5.63 4.34 -4.56
N PHE A 94 4.81 4.45 -3.53
CA PHE A 94 3.77 3.46 -3.22
C PHE A 94 2.50 3.77 -4.01
N LYS A 95 1.85 2.73 -4.57
CA LYS A 95 0.62 2.85 -5.36
C LYS A 95 -0.41 1.83 -4.91
N LEU A 96 -1.63 2.30 -4.62
CA LEU A 96 -2.79 1.42 -4.52
C LEU A 96 -3.42 1.29 -5.91
N GLU A 97 -3.35 0.11 -6.47
CA GLU A 97 -3.91 -0.23 -7.78
C GLU A 97 -5.17 -1.08 -7.62
N ARG A 98 -6.13 -0.87 -8.52
CA ARG A 98 -7.33 -1.70 -8.66
C ARG A 98 -7.32 -2.38 -10.02
N VAL A 99 -7.66 -3.66 -10.04
CA VAL A 99 -7.85 -4.44 -11.27
C VAL A 99 -9.27 -4.98 -11.29
N CYS A 100 -10.12 -4.42 -12.15
CA CYS A 100 -11.50 -4.83 -12.34
C CYS A 100 -11.73 -5.21 -13.81
N ASN A 101 -12.27 -6.40 -14.07
CA ASN A 101 -12.53 -6.87 -15.45
C ASN A 101 -11.31 -6.78 -16.39
N GLY A 102 -10.11 -7.00 -15.86
CA GLY A 102 -8.85 -6.90 -16.60
C GLY A 102 -8.35 -5.46 -16.84
N VAL A 103 -9.06 -4.44 -16.37
CA VAL A 103 -8.63 -3.04 -16.45
C VAL A 103 -7.92 -2.66 -15.16
N LYS A 104 -6.68 -2.19 -15.29
CA LYS A 104 -5.87 -1.70 -14.19
C LYS A 104 -5.98 -0.18 -14.06
N GLU A 105 -6.16 0.29 -12.84
CA GLU A 105 -6.27 1.71 -12.49
C GLU A 105 -5.46 1.99 -11.21
N CYS A 106 -4.68 3.07 -11.20
CA CYS A 106 -4.05 3.57 -9.99
C CYS A 106 -5.04 4.48 -9.25
N LEU A 107 -5.46 4.06 -8.05
CA LEU A 107 -6.42 4.82 -7.25
C LEU A 107 -5.76 5.95 -6.47
N ARG A 108 -4.56 5.71 -5.98
CA ARG A 108 -3.78 6.66 -5.18
C ARG A 108 -2.31 6.29 -5.19
N SER A 109 -1.45 7.31 -5.03
CA SER A 109 -0.03 7.12 -4.81
C SER A 109 0.45 7.97 -3.62
N TRP A 110 1.53 7.50 -2.98
CA TRP A 110 2.22 8.17 -1.88
C TRP A 110 3.72 8.06 -2.12
N ARG A 111 4.42 9.17 -1.99
CA ARG A 111 5.88 9.22 -2.09
C ARG A 111 6.47 9.07 -0.68
N TYR A 112 7.45 8.23 -0.55
CA TYR A 112 8.37 8.18 0.58
C TYR A 112 9.70 8.72 0.09
N LEU A 113 10.12 9.84 0.63
CA LEU A 113 11.38 10.49 0.31
C LEU A 113 12.16 10.69 1.60
N LYS A 114 13.40 10.23 1.62
CA LYS A 114 14.40 10.50 2.64
C LYS A 114 15.65 10.99 1.94
N GLU A 115 16.12 12.10 2.41
CA GLU A 115 17.28 12.82 1.93
C GLU A 115 18.13 13.19 3.15
N PHE A 116 19.37 12.84 3.12
CA PHE A 116 20.36 13.11 4.15
C PHE A 116 21.57 13.72 3.48
N ASP A 117 21.88 14.93 3.87
CA ASP A 117 23.02 15.72 3.41
C ASP A 117 23.83 16.23 4.59
N VAL A 118 25.09 16.52 4.37
CA VAL A 118 25.95 17.18 5.34
C VAL A 118 26.09 18.66 4.97
N GLU A 119 25.33 19.51 5.67
CA GLU A 119 25.47 20.96 5.54
C GLU A 119 26.75 21.41 6.23
N ASP A 120 27.59 22.21 5.51
CA ASP A 120 28.81 22.90 5.99
C ASP A 120 30.13 22.10 5.98
N PRO A 121 30.76 21.95 4.80
CA PRO A 121 32.01 21.23 4.63
C PRO A 121 33.26 22.01 5.02
N GLU A 122 33.17 23.28 5.54
CA GLU A 122 34.34 24.17 5.67
C GLU A 122 35.45 23.69 6.62
N GLU A 123 35.28 22.61 7.38
CA GLU A 123 36.28 22.15 8.37
C GLU A 123 36.66 20.66 8.34
N ARG A 124 36.24 19.85 7.36
CA ARG A 124 36.49 18.38 7.42
C ARG A 124 37.12 17.84 6.14
N ASP A 125 38.38 17.42 6.25
CA ASP A 125 39.00 16.48 5.32
C ASP A 125 38.39 15.09 5.59
N ASN A 126 37.77 14.45 4.59
CA ASN A 126 37.11 13.13 4.60
C ASN A 126 35.80 13.12 5.41
N LEU A 127 34.72 13.58 4.80
CA LEU A 127 33.35 13.35 5.29
C LEU A 127 32.88 11.97 4.85
N GLU A 128 32.37 11.22 5.79
CA GLU A 128 31.71 9.93 5.59
C GLU A 128 30.30 10.05 6.19
N LEU A 129 29.29 9.76 5.40
CA LEU A 129 27.89 9.74 5.82
C LEU A 129 27.41 8.29 5.84
N GLU A 130 27.12 7.76 7.01
CA GLU A 130 26.56 6.41 7.19
C GLU A 130 25.15 6.53 7.82
N ILE A 131 24.16 5.95 7.18
CA ILE A 131 22.76 6.02 7.60
C ILE A 131 22.16 4.63 7.66
N GLU A 132 21.65 4.24 8.82
CA GLU A 132 20.81 3.04 9.01
C GLU A 132 19.40 3.46 9.41
N ILE A 133 18.40 3.04 8.63
CA ILE A 133 16.99 3.37 8.85
C ILE A 133 16.15 2.07 8.96
N SER A 134 15.24 2.06 9.93
CA SER A 134 14.17 1.08 10.03
C SER A 134 12.92 1.77 10.58
N GLU A 135 12.00 2.17 9.69
CA GLU A 135 10.82 2.94 10.10
C GLU A 135 9.51 2.40 9.51
N PRO A 136 8.38 2.56 10.22
CA PRO A 136 7.08 2.15 9.71
C PRO A 136 6.59 3.14 8.65
N PHE A 137 6.00 2.60 7.59
CA PHE A 137 5.24 3.34 6.59
C PHE A 137 3.79 2.89 6.63
N THR A 138 2.85 3.82 6.88
CA THR A 138 1.43 3.51 6.96
C THR A 138 0.61 4.53 6.19
N VAL A 139 -0.32 4.04 5.36
CA VAL A 139 -1.23 4.88 4.59
C VAL A 139 -2.67 4.39 4.71
N ILE A 140 -3.60 5.35 4.61
CA ILE A 140 -5.04 5.10 4.63
C ILE A 140 -5.68 5.76 3.41
N PHE A 141 -6.59 5.04 2.76
CA PHE A 141 -7.36 5.55 1.63
C PHE A 141 -8.81 5.08 1.68
N CYS A 142 -9.75 5.96 1.28
CA CYS A 142 -11.16 5.61 1.15
C CYS A 142 -11.59 5.71 -0.31
N ASP A 143 -11.97 4.56 -0.90
CA ASP A 143 -12.57 4.49 -2.23
C ASP A 143 -14.09 4.62 -2.13
N LYS A 144 -14.65 5.61 -2.86
CA LYS A 144 -16.09 5.84 -3.01
C LYS A 144 -16.59 5.55 -4.42
N ASN A 145 -15.67 5.41 -5.38
CA ASN A 145 -15.96 5.16 -6.79
C ASN A 145 -15.73 3.68 -7.14
N ILE A 146 -16.41 2.80 -6.42
CA ILE A 146 -16.18 1.38 -6.47
C ILE A 146 -16.83 0.80 -7.72
N CYS A 147 -16.06 0.04 -8.52
CA CYS A 147 -16.61 -0.79 -9.57
C CYS A 147 -17.53 -1.86 -8.98
N PRO A 148 -18.76 -2.05 -9.49
CA PRO A 148 -19.58 -3.16 -9.06
C PRO A 148 -18.95 -4.48 -9.50
N GLY A 149 -18.96 -5.46 -8.60
CA GLY A 149 -18.42 -6.79 -8.84
C GLY A 149 -17.15 -7.09 -8.06
N CYS A 150 -16.40 -8.07 -8.55
CA CYS A 150 -15.19 -8.57 -7.93
C CYS A 150 -13.96 -7.85 -8.51
N CYS A 151 -13.20 -7.18 -7.65
CA CYS A 151 -11.99 -6.46 -8.03
C CYS A 151 -10.82 -6.90 -7.15
N GLU A 152 -9.64 -7.01 -7.75
CA GLU A 152 -8.39 -7.18 -7.01
C GLU A 152 -7.77 -5.81 -6.75
N TYR A 153 -7.29 -5.60 -5.53
CA TYR A 153 -6.53 -4.43 -5.12
C TYR A 153 -5.11 -4.85 -4.76
N ARG A 154 -4.13 -4.06 -5.19
CA ARG A 154 -2.71 -4.34 -5.00
C ARG A 154 -2.02 -3.13 -4.43
N MET A 155 -1.17 -3.34 -3.42
CA MET A 155 -0.19 -2.34 -3.03
C MET A 155 1.11 -2.62 -3.76
N VAL A 156 1.61 -1.63 -4.48
CA VAL A 156 2.83 -1.70 -5.30
C VAL A 156 3.81 -0.66 -4.78
N VAL A 157 5.11 -1.00 -4.73
CA VAL A 157 6.19 -0.04 -4.52
C VAL A 157 7.07 0.02 -5.75
N GLU A 158 7.48 1.24 -6.13
CA GLU A 158 8.43 1.49 -7.23
C GLU A 158 9.59 2.32 -6.69
N GLY A 159 10.82 1.93 -7.01
CA GLY A 159 12.00 2.78 -6.85
C GLY A 159 11.97 3.92 -7.87
N LYS A 160 12.30 5.13 -7.43
CA LYS A 160 12.29 6.32 -8.27
C LYS A 160 13.67 6.93 -8.45
N ASP A 161 14.31 7.24 -7.34
CA ASP A 161 15.61 7.85 -7.33
C ASP A 161 16.38 7.40 -6.10
N PHE A 162 17.71 7.27 -6.25
CA PHE A 162 18.58 6.80 -5.19
C PHE A 162 19.95 7.45 -5.36
N GLU A 163 20.44 8.08 -4.31
CA GLU A 163 21.79 8.64 -4.24
C GLU A 163 22.55 8.01 -3.07
N GLY A 164 23.87 7.86 -3.19
CA GLY A 164 24.73 7.14 -2.26
C GLY A 164 24.91 5.65 -2.60
N GLU A 165 25.75 4.99 -1.81
CA GLU A 165 25.99 3.54 -1.88
C GLU A 165 25.16 2.82 -0.83
N PHE A 166 24.55 1.70 -1.20
CA PHE A 166 23.64 0.96 -0.32
C PHE A 166 24.15 -0.44 -0.05
N GLU A 167 24.17 -0.87 1.23
CA GLU A 167 24.33 -2.27 1.59
C GLU A 167 23.03 -3.03 1.35
N PHE A 168 21.90 -2.45 1.74
CA PHE A 168 20.58 -2.98 1.44
C PHE A 168 19.52 -1.88 1.39
N LEU A 169 18.47 -2.13 0.59
CA LEU A 169 17.21 -1.38 0.58
C LEU A 169 16.05 -2.37 0.45
N ARG A 170 15.09 -2.31 1.37
CA ARG A 170 13.96 -3.24 1.36
C ARG A 170 12.71 -2.66 2.01
N VAL A 171 11.54 -3.11 1.53
CA VAL A 171 10.24 -2.88 2.15
C VAL A 171 9.73 -4.23 2.62
N VAL A 172 9.60 -4.40 3.94
CA VAL A 172 9.30 -5.69 4.55
C VAL A 172 8.04 -5.66 5.40
N LYS A 173 7.50 -6.85 5.69
CA LYS A 173 6.29 -7.06 6.50
C LYS A 173 5.08 -6.25 5.98
N PRO A 174 4.78 -6.28 4.69
CA PRO A 174 3.64 -5.57 4.15
C PRO A 174 2.33 -6.21 4.64
N VAL A 175 1.36 -5.36 4.98
CA VAL A 175 0.00 -5.78 5.37
C VAL A 175 -0.98 -4.83 4.71
N LEU A 176 -1.84 -5.36 3.84
CA LEU A 176 -2.95 -4.63 3.23
C LEU A 176 -4.26 -5.13 3.81
N THR A 177 -5.12 -4.21 4.26
CA THR A 177 -6.46 -4.53 4.75
C THR A 177 -7.50 -3.64 4.11
N ALA A 178 -8.74 -4.14 4.01
CA ALA A 178 -9.89 -3.37 3.53
C ALA A 178 -11.09 -3.55 4.45
N LEU A 179 -11.61 -2.44 4.97
CA LEU A 179 -12.88 -2.40 5.66
C LEU A 179 -13.97 -1.98 4.65
N ILE A 180 -14.85 -2.92 4.31
CA ILE A 180 -15.92 -2.76 3.31
C ILE A 180 -17.23 -2.51 4.05
N GLN A 181 -17.94 -1.45 3.68
CA GLN A 181 -19.25 -1.11 4.20
C GLN A 181 -20.24 -0.96 3.05
N GLY A 182 -21.46 -1.47 3.21
CA GLY A 182 -22.53 -1.31 2.22
C GLY A 182 -23.88 -1.69 2.80
N TYR A 183 -24.87 -1.80 1.92
CA TYR A 183 -26.22 -2.25 2.27
C TYR A 183 -26.62 -3.43 1.40
N VAL A 184 -27.23 -4.45 2.00
CA VAL A 184 -27.83 -5.57 1.29
C VAL A 184 -29.36 -5.46 1.32
N SER A 185 -30.02 -5.84 0.21
CA SER A 185 -31.48 -5.90 0.15
C SER A 185 -31.98 -7.10 0.93
N CYS A 186 -32.92 -6.89 1.84
CA CYS A 186 -33.69 -7.98 2.43
C CYS A 186 -34.98 -8.10 1.60
N ASP A 187 -34.96 -8.88 0.52
CA ASP A 187 -36.17 -9.22 -0.19
C ASP A 187 -36.88 -10.39 0.54
N TYR A 188 -38.16 -10.18 0.86
CA TYR A 188 -39.09 -11.18 1.41
C TYR A 188 -40.13 -11.53 0.37
#